data_c22bdb0fa9a35a927f31e413499d3ab8
#
_entry.id   c22bdb0fa9a35a927f31e413499d3ab8
#
_cell.length_a   1.000
_cell.length_b   1.000
_cell.length_c   1.000
_cell.angle_alpha   90.00
_cell.angle_beta   90.00
_cell.angle_gamma   90.00
#
_symmetry.space_group_name_H-M   'P 1'
#
loop_
_entity.id
_entity.type
_entity.pdbx_description
1 polymer ?
#
loop_
_entity_poly.entity_id
_entity_poly.type
_entity_poly.pdbx_seq_one_letter_code
_entity_poly.pdbx_strand_id
1 'polypeptide(L)'
;MTGSGHVGAIVVTSSTPLWYATRATGLVALVLLTASMALGLLASVGFQRPEWPRFVTQGLHRNLALLALGFTTVHVLTTVLDSFVAIPLQDAFIPFISSYRPIWVGLGAIALDLILALIITSLLRTRMGLRSWRVVHWTAYLCWPVAVLHGLGTGTDTPVRWVLLITACCVLVVTGLTLWRLALAWPNRPVASIAGVVLIVVTLIASGAWLRAGPLSPHWSARSGTRTTPPAGAARPDHRASP
;
A
#
# COMPACT_ATOMS: atom_id res chain seq x y z
N MET A 1 -27.83 -45.36 -26.44
CA MET A 1 -27.35 -43.98 -26.69
C MET A 1 -27.20 -43.34 -25.33
N THR A 2 -26.01 -43.39 -24.78
CA THR A 2 -25.66 -42.92 -23.45
C THR A 2 -25.06 -41.53 -23.57
N GLY A 3 -25.81 -40.51 -23.17
CA GLY A 3 -25.35 -39.14 -23.09
C GLY A 3 -24.46 -38.98 -21.85
N SER A 4 -23.14 -38.90 -22.03
CA SER A 4 -22.19 -38.51 -21.00
C SER A 4 -22.27 -37.01 -20.78
N GLY A 5 -23.01 -36.60 -19.74
CA GLY A 5 -22.97 -35.23 -19.26
C GLY A 5 -21.59 -34.95 -18.66
N HIS A 6 -20.76 -34.15 -19.35
CA HIS A 6 -19.60 -33.53 -18.76
C HIS A 6 -20.06 -32.51 -17.74
N VAL A 7 -20.13 -32.93 -16.48
CA VAL A 7 -20.19 -31.98 -15.35
C VAL A 7 -18.81 -31.32 -15.28
N GLY A 8 -18.71 -30.11 -15.77
CA GLY A 8 -17.53 -29.29 -15.59
C GLY A 8 -17.27 -29.15 -14.10
N ALA A 9 -16.21 -29.78 -13.60
CA ALA A 9 -15.76 -29.61 -12.24
C ALA A 9 -15.42 -28.12 -12.05
N ILE A 10 -16.22 -27.44 -11.26
CA ILE A 10 -15.85 -26.09 -10.74
C ILE A 10 -14.63 -26.35 -9.85
N VAL A 11 -13.45 -26.07 -10.39
CA VAL A 11 -12.22 -26.03 -9.60
C VAL A 11 -12.38 -24.85 -8.65
N VAL A 12 -12.87 -25.11 -7.45
CA VAL A 12 -12.78 -24.17 -6.34
C VAL A 12 -11.31 -24.16 -5.96
N THR A 13 -10.57 -23.20 -6.51
CA THR A 13 -9.18 -22.97 -6.12
C THR A 13 -9.19 -22.54 -4.66
N SER A 14 -8.83 -23.47 -3.78
CA SER A 14 -8.63 -23.18 -2.36
C SER A 14 -7.51 -22.17 -2.23
N SER A 15 -7.69 -21.16 -1.35
CA SER A 15 -6.67 -20.18 -1.03
C SER A 15 -5.35 -20.89 -0.67
N THR A 16 -4.27 -20.50 -1.35
CA THR A 16 -2.94 -21.11 -1.17
C THR A 16 -2.29 -20.63 0.13
N PRO A 17 -1.36 -21.37 0.74
CA PRO A 17 -0.56 -20.85 1.85
C PRO A 17 0.17 -19.54 1.50
N LEU A 18 0.61 -19.37 0.24
CA LEU A 18 1.25 -18.16 -0.25
C LEU A 18 0.30 -16.96 -0.23
N TRP A 19 -0.97 -17.17 -0.54
CA TRP A 19 -2.00 -16.15 -0.47
C TRP A 19 -2.15 -15.58 0.97
N TYR A 20 -2.13 -16.44 2.00
CA TYR A 20 -2.13 -15.99 3.39
C TYR A 20 -0.82 -15.30 3.77
N ALA A 21 0.33 -15.83 3.32
CA ALA A 21 1.64 -15.24 3.55
C ALA A 21 1.75 -13.84 2.95
N THR A 22 1.29 -13.64 1.71
CA THR A 22 1.24 -12.33 1.05
C THR A 22 0.49 -11.31 1.88
N ARG A 23 -0.66 -11.66 2.42
CA ARG A 23 -1.49 -10.75 3.23
C ARG A 23 -0.88 -10.44 4.58
N ALA A 24 -0.41 -11.47 5.28
CA ALA A 24 0.23 -11.31 6.57
C ALA A 24 1.48 -10.43 6.47
N THR A 25 2.36 -10.71 5.50
CA THR A 25 3.58 -9.94 5.29
C THR A 25 3.31 -8.50 4.84
N GLY A 26 2.28 -8.27 4.01
CA GLY A 26 1.85 -6.93 3.63
C GLY A 26 1.35 -6.11 4.81
N LEU A 27 0.55 -6.71 5.70
CA LEU A 27 0.06 -6.03 6.90
C LEU A 27 1.20 -5.74 7.90
N VAL A 28 2.12 -6.68 8.10
CA VAL A 28 3.32 -6.48 8.94
C VAL A 28 4.19 -5.37 8.35
N ALA A 29 4.41 -5.35 7.02
CA ALA A 29 5.14 -4.29 6.35
C ALA A 29 4.49 -2.92 6.59
N LEU A 30 3.15 -2.80 6.52
CA LEU A 30 2.44 -1.56 6.81
C LEU A 30 2.65 -1.09 8.26
N VAL A 31 2.57 -1.99 9.24
CA VAL A 31 2.81 -1.67 10.65
C VAL A 31 4.26 -1.19 10.85
N LEU A 32 5.24 -1.85 10.25
CA LEU A 32 6.65 -1.48 10.33
C LEU A 32 6.94 -0.13 9.64
N LEU A 33 6.34 0.13 8.47
CA LEU A 33 6.40 1.43 7.80
C LEU A 33 5.78 2.52 8.67
N THR A 34 4.65 2.25 9.32
CA THR A 34 3.99 3.17 10.26
C THR A 34 4.89 3.49 11.45
N ALA A 35 5.50 2.48 12.06
CA ALA A 35 6.42 2.65 13.19
C ALA A 35 7.68 3.43 12.76
N SER A 36 8.24 3.13 11.58
CA SER A 36 9.36 3.88 11.02
C SER A 36 8.99 5.33 10.76
N MET A 37 7.81 5.60 10.16
CA MET A 37 7.30 6.95 9.92
C MET A 37 7.09 7.73 11.23
N ALA A 38 6.52 7.09 12.25
CA ALA A 38 6.33 7.67 13.57
C ALA A 38 7.65 8.09 14.21
N LEU A 39 8.67 7.23 14.18
CA LEU A 39 10.01 7.56 14.69
C LEU A 39 10.66 8.70 13.87
N GLY A 40 10.47 8.72 12.55
CA GLY A 40 10.93 9.83 11.70
C GLY A 40 10.27 11.17 12.06
N LEU A 41 8.96 11.17 12.34
CA LEU A 41 8.23 12.33 12.82
C LEU A 41 8.75 12.80 14.19
N LEU A 42 8.92 11.89 15.16
CA LEU A 42 9.48 12.18 16.48
C LEU A 42 10.90 12.77 16.37
N ALA A 43 11.74 12.19 15.53
CA ALA A 43 13.08 12.72 15.27
C ALA A 43 13.04 14.13 14.66
N SER A 44 12.08 14.41 13.80
CA SER A 44 11.93 15.70 13.11
C SER A 44 11.54 16.86 14.03
N VAL A 45 10.80 16.56 15.11
CA VAL A 45 10.44 17.56 16.14
C VAL A 45 11.47 17.65 17.28
N GLY A 46 12.56 16.88 17.17
CA GLY A 46 13.60 16.89 18.18
C GLY A 46 13.22 16.23 19.49
N PHE A 47 12.25 15.32 19.46
CA PHE A 47 11.82 14.59 20.66
C PHE A 47 13.00 13.85 21.30
N GLN A 48 13.23 14.13 22.58
CA GLN A 48 14.24 13.47 23.39
C GLN A 48 13.84 13.51 24.86
N ARG A 49 14.26 12.50 25.61
CA ARG A 49 14.12 12.41 27.07
C ARG A 49 15.44 11.85 27.62
N PRO A 50 15.76 12.02 28.93
CA PRO A 50 16.94 11.43 29.53
C PRO A 50 17.06 9.92 29.26
N GLU A 51 15.93 9.20 29.37
CA GLU A 51 15.83 7.75 29.16
C GLU A 51 15.72 7.37 27.68
N TRP A 52 15.50 8.35 26.77
CA TRP A 52 15.29 8.13 25.34
C TRP A 52 16.09 9.11 24.48
N PRO A 53 17.42 8.90 24.38
CA PRO A 53 18.30 9.79 23.63
C PRO A 53 18.08 9.67 22.11
N ARG A 54 18.46 10.71 21.37
CA ARG A 54 18.26 10.83 19.91
C ARG A 54 18.83 9.66 19.10
N PHE A 55 19.98 9.11 19.51
CA PHE A 55 20.60 8.01 18.79
C PHE A 55 19.75 6.73 18.81
N VAL A 56 18.96 6.51 19.88
CA VAL A 56 18.02 5.38 19.97
C VAL A 56 16.91 5.54 18.93
N THR A 57 16.28 6.73 18.86
CA THR A 57 15.24 7.01 17.86
C THR A 57 15.75 6.82 16.43
N GLN A 58 16.96 7.32 16.12
CA GLN A 58 17.57 7.18 14.80
C GLN A 58 17.96 5.73 14.49
N GLY A 59 18.50 5.02 15.47
CA GLY A 59 18.85 3.60 15.33
C GLY A 59 17.63 2.73 15.08
N LEU A 60 16.56 2.93 15.87
CA LEU A 60 15.29 2.22 15.71
C LEU A 60 14.64 2.54 14.37
N HIS A 61 14.59 3.83 13.97
CA HIS A 61 14.05 4.24 12.67
C HIS A 61 14.74 3.49 11.52
N ARG A 62 16.08 3.45 11.53
CA ARG A 62 16.85 2.71 10.52
C ARG A 62 16.55 1.22 10.52
N ASN A 63 16.55 0.59 11.70
CA ASN A 63 16.33 -0.85 11.80
C ASN A 63 14.91 -1.25 11.39
N LEU A 64 13.90 -0.48 11.80
CA LEU A 64 12.52 -0.70 11.38
C LEU A 64 12.32 -0.47 9.87
N ALA A 65 12.99 0.52 9.28
CA ALA A 65 12.94 0.74 7.83
C ALA A 65 13.54 -0.45 7.06
N LEU A 66 14.67 -1.01 7.52
CA LEU A 66 15.27 -2.20 6.92
C LEU A 66 14.39 -3.45 7.11
N LEU A 67 13.79 -3.60 8.29
CA LEU A 67 12.85 -4.70 8.54
C LEU A 67 11.60 -4.58 7.68
N ALA A 68 11.06 -3.36 7.52
CA ALA A 68 9.95 -3.08 6.61
C ALA A 68 10.29 -3.46 5.16
N LEU A 69 11.51 -3.12 4.70
CA LEU A 69 11.99 -3.55 3.38
C LEU A 69 12.02 -5.08 3.27
N GLY A 70 12.54 -5.79 4.28
CA GLY A 70 12.57 -7.25 4.31
C GLY A 70 11.18 -7.85 4.18
N PHE A 71 10.21 -7.37 4.98
CA PHE A 71 8.81 -7.83 4.90
C PHE A 71 8.14 -7.45 3.57
N THR A 72 8.42 -6.27 3.02
CA THR A 72 7.95 -5.87 1.70
C THR A 72 8.52 -6.78 0.61
N THR A 73 9.79 -7.16 0.69
CA THR A 73 10.40 -8.11 -0.25
C THR A 73 9.72 -9.47 -0.17
N VAL A 74 9.49 -10.01 1.03
CA VAL A 74 8.75 -11.26 1.20
C VAL A 74 7.32 -11.14 0.66
N HIS A 75 6.64 -10.02 0.92
CA HIS A 75 5.30 -9.73 0.39
C HIS A 75 5.27 -9.78 -1.15
N VAL A 76 6.21 -9.12 -1.81
CA VAL A 76 6.32 -9.13 -3.27
C VAL A 76 6.62 -10.53 -3.79
N LEU A 77 7.60 -11.23 -3.19
CA LEU A 77 7.97 -12.58 -3.61
C LEU A 77 6.79 -13.56 -3.46
N THR A 78 6.09 -13.53 -2.33
CA THR A 78 4.93 -14.40 -2.13
C THR A 78 3.77 -14.07 -3.09
N THR A 79 3.61 -12.78 -3.45
CA THR A 79 2.62 -12.35 -4.44
C THR A 79 2.94 -12.87 -5.85
N VAL A 80 4.21 -12.79 -6.25
CA VAL A 80 4.65 -13.24 -7.58
C VAL A 80 4.64 -14.77 -7.71
N LEU A 81 4.94 -15.47 -6.62
CA LEU A 81 4.95 -16.95 -6.57
C LEU A 81 3.57 -17.55 -6.36
N ASP A 82 2.56 -16.75 -6.01
CA ASP A 82 1.22 -17.24 -5.77
C ASP A 82 0.51 -17.56 -7.10
N SER A 83 0.03 -18.78 -7.22
CA SER A 83 -0.72 -19.27 -8.38
C SER A 83 -2.19 -18.87 -8.37
N PHE A 84 -2.71 -18.31 -7.27
CA PHE A 84 -4.12 -17.91 -7.14
C PHE A 84 -4.45 -16.69 -8.03
N VAL A 85 -3.53 -15.73 -8.10
CA VAL A 85 -3.61 -14.60 -9.02
C VAL A 85 -2.26 -14.44 -9.69
N ALA A 86 -2.20 -14.59 -11.01
CA ALA A 86 -0.96 -14.42 -11.78
C ALA A 86 -0.57 -12.94 -11.83
N ILE A 87 0.35 -12.53 -10.97
CA ILE A 87 0.95 -11.19 -10.95
C ILE A 87 2.43 -11.38 -11.30
N PRO A 88 2.85 -11.09 -12.55
CA PRO A 88 4.24 -11.24 -12.95
C PRO A 88 5.13 -10.21 -12.23
N LEU A 89 6.42 -10.55 -12.06
CA LEU A 89 7.38 -9.72 -11.34
C LEU A 89 7.48 -8.28 -11.88
N GLN A 90 7.29 -8.08 -13.17
CA GLN A 90 7.29 -6.75 -13.79
C GLN A 90 6.21 -5.82 -13.21
N ASP A 91 5.06 -6.36 -12.76
CA ASP A 91 3.96 -5.59 -12.19
C ASP A 91 4.34 -4.99 -10.82
N ALA A 92 5.38 -5.52 -10.17
CA ALA A 92 5.89 -4.99 -8.91
C ALA A 92 6.70 -3.70 -9.09
N PHE A 93 7.26 -3.46 -10.29
CA PHE A 93 8.14 -2.32 -10.58
C PHE A 93 7.56 -1.36 -11.62
N ILE A 94 6.63 -1.82 -12.48
CA ILE A 94 6.02 -0.97 -13.50
C ILE A 94 4.58 -0.69 -13.09
N PRO A 95 4.26 0.55 -12.67
CA PRO A 95 2.92 0.88 -12.21
C PRO A 95 1.86 0.73 -13.29
N PHE A 96 0.66 0.27 -12.90
CA PHE A 96 -0.57 0.25 -13.69
C PHE A 96 -0.62 -0.72 -14.89
N ILE A 97 0.38 -1.60 -15.08
CA ILE A 97 0.37 -2.60 -16.16
C ILE A 97 -0.34 -3.90 -15.78
N SER A 98 -0.54 -4.14 -14.48
CA SER A 98 -1.13 -5.37 -13.97
C SER A 98 -2.51 -5.64 -14.57
N SER A 99 -2.77 -6.90 -14.93
CA SER A 99 -4.10 -7.36 -15.33
C SER A 99 -5.06 -7.46 -14.14
N TYR A 100 -4.52 -7.65 -12.93
CA TYR A 100 -5.27 -7.70 -11.70
C TYR A 100 -5.27 -6.35 -11.00
N ARG A 101 -6.44 -5.73 -10.84
CA ARG A 101 -6.63 -4.45 -10.13
C ARG A 101 -5.56 -3.40 -10.43
N PRO A 102 -5.40 -2.96 -11.70
CA PRO A 102 -4.23 -2.20 -12.18
C PRO A 102 -3.92 -0.95 -11.36
N ILE A 103 -4.94 -0.23 -10.91
CA ILE A 103 -4.75 0.98 -10.08
C ILE A 103 -4.14 0.61 -8.73
N TRP A 104 -4.67 -0.41 -8.07
CA TRP A 104 -4.26 -0.73 -6.70
C TRP A 104 -2.91 -1.44 -6.66
N VAL A 105 -2.66 -2.36 -7.58
CA VAL A 105 -1.34 -2.99 -7.75
C VAL A 105 -0.31 -1.94 -8.17
N GLY A 106 -0.67 -1.03 -9.07
CA GLY A 106 0.19 0.07 -9.50
C GLY A 106 0.58 1.02 -8.37
N LEU A 107 -0.32 1.29 -7.40
CA LEU A 107 0.04 2.02 -6.18
C LEU A 107 1.05 1.24 -5.33
N GLY A 108 0.96 -0.09 -5.29
CA GLY A 108 1.95 -0.95 -4.64
C GLY A 108 3.33 -0.83 -5.27
N ALA A 109 3.39 -0.85 -6.60
CA ALA A 109 4.63 -0.63 -7.35
C ALA A 109 5.24 0.75 -7.04
N ILE A 110 4.44 1.83 -7.06
CA ILE A 110 4.91 3.17 -6.68
C ILE A 110 5.42 3.18 -5.22
N ALA A 111 4.72 2.54 -4.29
CA ALA A 111 5.18 2.47 -2.90
C ALA A 111 6.51 1.74 -2.78
N LEU A 112 6.70 0.63 -3.49
CA LEU A 112 7.95 -0.13 -3.53
C LEU A 112 9.09 0.72 -4.09
N ASP A 113 8.88 1.39 -5.23
CA ASP A 113 9.89 2.26 -5.86
C ASP A 113 10.30 3.40 -4.93
N LEU A 114 9.33 4.01 -4.23
CA LEU A 114 9.61 5.05 -3.23
C LEU A 114 10.39 4.49 -2.03
N ILE A 115 10.06 3.30 -1.52
CA ILE A 115 10.82 2.64 -0.43
C ILE A 115 12.26 2.40 -0.88
N LEU A 116 12.48 1.86 -2.07
CA LEU A 116 13.80 1.62 -2.63
C LEU A 116 14.58 2.93 -2.78
N ALA A 117 13.96 3.97 -3.35
CA ALA A 117 14.58 5.28 -3.48
C ALA A 117 14.97 5.88 -2.11
N LEU A 118 14.10 5.78 -1.10
CA LEU A 118 14.36 6.25 0.26
C LEU A 118 15.54 5.51 0.90
N ILE A 119 15.62 4.20 0.75
CA ILE A 119 16.71 3.40 1.33
C ILE A 119 18.02 3.65 0.60
N ILE A 120 18.03 3.59 -0.75
CA ILE A 120 19.23 3.82 -1.55
C ILE A 120 19.79 5.20 -1.28
N THR A 121 18.97 6.24 -1.29
CA THR A 121 19.43 7.60 -1.03
C THR A 121 19.87 7.81 0.43
N SER A 122 19.29 7.09 1.38
CA SER A 122 19.72 7.13 2.77
C SER A 122 21.09 6.45 2.97
N LEU A 123 21.39 5.39 2.24
CA LEU A 123 22.71 4.76 2.19
C LEU A 123 23.75 5.67 1.51
N LEU A 124 23.33 6.40 0.48
CA LEU A 124 24.18 7.33 -0.27
C LEU A 124 24.22 8.74 0.32
N ARG A 125 23.64 8.97 1.48
CA ARG A 125 23.47 10.30 2.09
C ARG A 125 24.78 11.10 2.19
N THR A 126 25.88 10.45 2.50
CA THR A 126 27.21 11.09 2.62
C THR A 126 27.75 11.58 1.27
N ARG A 127 27.34 10.94 0.17
CA ARG A 127 27.74 11.32 -1.21
C ARG A 127 26.81 12.35 -1.83
N MET A 128 25.52 12.32 -1.49
CA MET A 128 24.51 13.23 -2.08
C MET A 128 24.46 14.61 -1.42
N GLY A 129 24.94 14.74 -0.18
CA GLY A 129 24.78 15.92 0.64
C GLY A 129 23.39 16.03 1.30
N LEU A 130 23.34 16.74 2.43
CA LEU A 130 22.15 16.76 3.30
C LEU A 130 20.92 17.42 2.67
N ARG A 131 21.10 18.40 1.78
CA ARG A 131 19.95 19.10 1.15
C ARG A 131 19.24 18.18 0.18
N SER A 132 19.96 17.58 -0.76
CA SER A 132 19.42 16.65 -1.77
C SER A 132 18.78 15.44 -1.12
N TRP A 133 19.48 14.84 -0.15
CA TRP A 133 18.93 13.73 0.62
C TRP A 133 17.61 14.10 1.31
N ARG A 134 17.51 15.28 1.93
CA ARG A 134 16.31 15.70 2.63
C ARG A 134 15.11 15.85 1.69
N VAL A 135 15.31 16.38 0.49
CA VAL A 135 14.26 16.52 -0.53
C VAL A 135 13.70 15.14 -0.91
N VAL A 136 14.58 14.19 -1.23
CA VAL A 136 14.15 12.83 -1.54
C VAL A 136 13.49 12.17 -0.32
N HIS A 137 14.05 12.37 0.88
CA HIS A 137 13.50 11.78 2.09
C HIS A 137 12.08 12.28 2.44
N TRP A 138 11.69 13.46 1.98
CA TRP A 138 10.31 13.94 2.12
C TRP A 138 9.29 13.12 1.33
N THR A 139 9.71 12.37 0.31
CA THR A 139 8.79 11.46 -0.42
C THR A 139 8.24 10.35 0.48
N ALA A 140 8.84 10.13 1.68
CA ALA A 140 8.28 9.23 2.69
C ALA A 140 6.83 9.62 3.09
N TYR A 141 6.52 10.93 3.09
CA TYR A 141 5.16 11.43 3.35
C TYR A 141 4.16 11.03 2.26
N LEU A 142 4.63 10.78 1.04
CA LEU A 142 3.82 10.25 -0.06
C LEU A 142 3.80 8.71 -0.05
N CYS A 143 4.94 8.09 0.22
CA CYS A 143 5.09 6.63 0.21
C CYS A 143 4.10 5.94 1.14
N TRP A 144 3.99 6.43 2.38
CA TRP A 144 3.15 5.80 3.39
C TRP A 144 1.64 5.81 3.05
N PRO A 145 0.98 6.96 2.69
CA PRO A 145 -0.43 6.94 2.31
C PRO A 145 -0.69 6.13 1.03
N VAL A 146 0.26 6.12 0.08
CA VAL A 146 0.15 5.28 -1.13
C VAL A 146 0.15 3.79 -0.74
N ALA A 147 1.01 3.37 0.20
CA ALA A 147 1.01 1.99 0.70
C ALA A 147 -0.30 1.63 1.44
N VAL A 148 -0.88 2.56 2.22
CA VAL A 148 -2.19 2.38 2.86
C VAL A 148 -3.29 2.18 1.81
N LEU A 149 -3.35 3.04 0.79
CA LEU A 149 -4.35 2.96 -0.28
C LEU A 149 -4.18 1.68 -1.11
N HIS A 150 -2.95 1.27 -1.38
CA HIS A 150 -2.65 -0.01 -2.02
C HIS A 150 -3.25 -1.18 -1.21
N GLY A 151 -2.95 -1.25 0.08
CA GLY A 151 -3.43 -2.33 0.95
C GLY A 151 -4.95 -2.37 1.05
N LEU A 152 -5.61 -1.22 1.19
CA LEU A 152 -7.07 -1.11 1.25
C LEU A 152 -7.75 -1.43 -0.09
N GLY A 153 -7.14 -1.07 -1.21
CA GLY A 153 -7.73 -1.26 -2.54
C GLY A 153 -7.50 -2.67 -3.11
N THR A 154 -6.33 -3.29 -2.84
CA THR A 154 -5.99 -4.62 -3.33
C THR A 154 -6.54 -5.72 -2.43
N GLY A 155 -6.62 -5.48 -1.12
CA GLY A 155 -7.00 -6.49 -0.13
C GLY A 155 -8.46 -6.91 -0.27
N THR A 156 -8.71 -8.22 -0.40
CA THR A 156 -10.06 -8.80 -0.25
C THR A 156 -10.45 -8.90 1.22
N ASP A 157 -9.50 -8.73 2.14
CA ASP A 157 -9.70 -8.74 3.60
C ASP A 157 -10.01 -7.35 4.18
N THR A 158 -10.09 -6.32 3.35
CA THR A 158 -10.45 -4.97 3.81
C THR A 158 -11.73 -4.94 4.66
N PRO A 159 -12.80 -5.75 4.39
CA PRO A 159 -13.96 -5.80 5.26
C PRO A 159 -13.73 -6.52 6.61
N VAL A 160 -12.59 -7.18 6.80
CA VAL A 160 -12.30 -7.90 8.04
C VAL A 160 -11.98 -6.92 9.16
N ARG A 161 -12.73 -6.97 10.25
CA ARG A 161 -12.69 -5.96 11.34
C ARG A 161 -11.29 -5.71 11.90
N TRP A 162 -10.50 -6.76 12.16
CA TRP A 162 -9.16 -6.59 12.74
C TRP A 162 -8.17 -5.96 11.76
N VAL A 163 -8.29 -6.21 10.45
CA VAL A 163 -7.47 -5.56 9.40
C VAL A 163 -7.78 -4.06 9.35
N LEU A 164 -9.08 -3.70 9.35
CA LEU A 164 -9.51 -2.30 9.41
C LEU A 164 -9.04 -1.61 10.70
N LEU A 165 -9.12 -2.28 11.86
CA LEU A 165 -8.66 -1.73 13.13
C LEU A 165 -7.15 -1.44 13.10
N ILE A 166 -6.33 -2.38 12.65
CA ILE A 166 -4.88 -2.18 12.52
C ILE A 166 -4.58 -1.01 11.57
N THR A 167 -5.21 -1.00 10.40
CA THR A 167 -5.03 0.08 9.43
C THR A 167 -5.48 1.43 10.00
N ALA A 168 -6.62 1.49 10.66
CA ALA A 168 -7.11 2.69 11.33
C ALA A 168 -6.15 3.18 12.43
N CYS A 169 -5.62 2.28 13.26
CA CYS A 169 -4.60 2.61 14.26
C CYS A 169 -3.34 3.19 13.59
N CYS A 170 -2.87 2.60 12.48
CA CYS A 170 -1.74 3.14 11.71
C CYS A 170 -2.03 4.57 11.21
N VAL A 171 -3.23 4.79 10.66
CA VAL A 171 -3.66 6.12 10.18
C VAL A 171 -3.74 7.12 11.33
N LEU A 172 -4.32 6.74 12.46
CA LEU A 172 -4.43 7.61 13.64
C LEU A 172 -3.06 8.01 14.19
N VAL A 173 -2.11 7.06 14.28
CA VAL A 173 -0.75 7.33 14.79
C VAL A 173 -0.03 8.35 13.89
N VAL A 174 0.01 8.10 12.58
CA VAL A 174 0.74 8.99 11.66
C VAL A 174 0.05 10.36 11.57
N THR A 175 -1.28 10.38 11.48
CA THR A 175 -2.05 11.64 11.45
C THR A 175 -1.86 12.43 12.74
N GLY A 176 -1.99 11.80 13.91
CA GLY A 176 -1.82 12.45 15.21
C GLY A 176 -0.42 13.06 15.37
N LEU A 177 0.63 12.32 15.02
CA LEU A 177 2.01 12.82 15.08
C LEU A 177 2.25 13.95 14.06
N THR A 178 1.65 13.86 12.88
CA THR A 178 1.76 14.92 11.87
C THR A 178 1.05 16.20 12.33
N LEU A 179 -0.17 16.09 12.87
CA LEU A 179 -0.90 17.22 13.45
C LEU A 179 -0.13 17.84 14.63
N TRP A 180 0.42 17.01 15.52
CA TRP A 180 1.28 17.50 16.61
C TRP A 180 2.49 18.26 16.07
N ARG A 181 3.17 17.75 15.05
CA ARG A 181 4.27 18.47 14.40
C ARG A 181 3.84 19.80 13.80
N LEU A 182 2.66 19.84 13.14
CA LEU A 182 2.12 21.06 12.56
C LEU A 182 1.76 22.09 13.66
N ALA A 183 1.21 21.63 14.79
CA ALA A 183 0.92 22.48 15.95
C ALA A 183 2.19 23.12 16.53
N LEU A 184 3.28 22.35 16.65
CA LEU A 184 4.59 22.87 17.09
C LEU A 184 5.20 23.86 16.08
N ALA A 185 4.90 23.71 14.79
CA ALA A 185 5.39 24.61 13.74
C ALA A 185 4.54 25.90 13.61
N TRP A 186 3.32 25.91 14.17
CA TRP A 186 2.34 26.99 14.03
C TRP A 186 2.88 28.39 14.32
N PRO A 187 3.61 28.65 15.42
CA PRO A 187 4.07 30.00 15.73
C PRO A 187 4.98 30.61 14.66
N ASN A 188 5.76 29.76 13.96
CA ASN A 188 6.76 30.18 12.99
C ASN A 188 6.32 30.04 11.53
N ARG A 189 5.32 29.17 11.25
CA ARG A 189 4.87 28.83 9.89
C ARG A 189 3.36 28.61 9.81
N PRO A 190 2.52 29.60 10.15
CA PRO A 190 1.08 29.43 10.27
C PRO A 190 0.42 28.97 8.95
N VAL A 191 0.78 29.60 7.83
CA VAL A 191 0.22 29.25 6.51
C VAL A 191 0.51 27.80 6.12
N ALA A 192 1.76 27.34 6.31
CA ALA A 192 2.13 25.95 6.02
C ALA A 192 1.42 24.97 6.95
N SER A 193 1.21 25.34 8.22
CA SER A 193 0.50 24.51 9.18
C SER A 193 -0.99 24.40 8.84
N ILE A 194 -1.66 25.51 8.47
CA ILE A 194 -3.05 25.48 8.01
C ILE A 194 -3.18 24.60 6.74
N ALA A 195 -2.32 24.84 5.75
CA ALA A 195 -2.34 24.06 4.51
C ALA A 195 -2.17 22.55 4.78
N GLY A 196 -1.25 22.19 5.71
CA GLY A 196 -1.05 20.81 6.12
C GLY A 196 -2.27 20.20 6.80
N VAL A 197 -2.92 20.92 7.72
CA VAL A 197 -4.15 20.47 8.38
C VAL A 197 -5.27 20.28 7.36
N VAL A 198 -5.49 21.25 6.47
CA VAL A 198 -6.52 21.18 5.41
C VAL A 198 -6.26 19.95 4.53
N LEU A 199 -5.02 19.74 4.10
CA LEU A 199 -4.65 18.59 3.27
C LEU A 199 -4.97 17.26 3.99
N ILE A 200 -4.62 17.14 5.28
CA ILE A 200 -4.93 15.94 6.08
C ILE A 200 -6.45 15.72 6.14
N VAL A 201 -7.21 16.75 6.48
CA VAL A 201 -8.68 16.66 6.62
C VAL A 201 -9.32 16.25 5.29
N VAL A 202 -8.96 16.89 4.19
CA VAL A 202 -9.46 16.57 2.85
C VAL A 202 -9.11 15.13 2.47
N THR A 203 -7.86 14.70 2.72
CA THR A 203 -7.42 13.33 2.43
C THR A 203 -8.20 12.30 3.25
N LEU A 204 -8.41 12.55 4.54
CA LEU A 204 -9.19 11.63 5.40
C LEU A 204 -10.65 11.53 4.98
N ILE A 205 -11.30 12.68 4.65
CA ILE A 205 -12.68 12.70 4.16
C ILE A 205 -12.79 11.96 2.83
N ALA A 206 -11.91 12.26 1.88
CA ALA A 206 -11.90 11.62 0.57
C ALA A 206 -11.66 10.11 0.67
N SER A 207 -10.70 9.69 1.52
CA SER A 207 -10.42 8.27 1.77
C SER A 207 -11.59 7.56 2.45
N GLY A 208 -12.24 8.20 3.41
CA GLY A 208 -13.42 7.66 4.09
C GLY A 208 -14.63 7.51 3.15
N ALA A 209 -14.88 8.51 2.30
CA ALA A 209 -15.93 8.45 1.29
C ALA A 209 -15.64 7.33 0.26
N TRP A 210 -14.40 7.25 -0.21
CA TRP A 210 -13.97 6.19 -1.12
C TRP A 210 -14.08 4.80 -0.49
N LEU A 211 -13.66 4.62 0.77
CA LEU A 211 -13.80 3.34 1.48
C LEU A 211 -15.25 2.85 1.51
N ARG A 212 -16.20 3.74 1.82
CA ARG A 212 -17.63 3.42 1.86
C ARG A 212 -18.19 3.08 0.48
N ALA A 213 -17.85 3.85 -0.54
CA ALA A 213 -18.33 3.64 -1.92
C ALA A 213 -17.61 2.48 -2.63
N GLY A 214 -16.38 2.14 -2.18
CA GLY A 214 -15.48 1.16 -2.76
C GLY A 214 -15.32 -0.09 -1.89
N PRO A 215 -14.17 -0.26 -1.20
CA PRO A 215 -13.79 -1.52 -0.53
C PRO A 215 -14.78 -2.08 0.49
N LEU A 216 -15.57 -1.23 1.13
CA LEU A 216 -16.60 -1.65 2.08
C LEU A 216 -17.98 -1.85 1.45
N SER A 217 -18.15 -1.54 0.16
CA SER A 217 -19.42 -1.74 -0.53
C SER A 217 -19.63 -3.21 -0.90
N PRO A 218 -20.89 -3.71 -0.93
CA PRO A 218 -21.20 -5.07 -1.38
C PRO A 218 -20.65 -5.33 -2.78
N HIS A 219 -20.11 -6.52 -2.99
CA HIS A 219 -19.55 -6.98 -4.29
C HIS A 219 -18.35 -6.18 -4.83
N TRP A 220 -17.65 -5.38 -4.01
CA TRP A 220 -16.46 -4.67 -4.43
C TRP A 220 -15.41 -5.61 -5.06
N SER A 221 -15.14 -6.74 -4.45
CA SER A 221 -14.18 -7.74 -4.95
C SER A 221 -14.51 -8.23 -6.35
N ALA A 222 -15.80 -8.41 -6.66
CA ALA A 222 -16.24 -8.82 -7.99
C ALA A 222 -16.14 -7.71 -9.03
N ARG A 223 -16.43 -6.46 -8.65
CA ARG A 223 -16.41 -5.29 -9.56
C ARG A 223 -15.02 -4.78 -9.86
N SER A 224 -14.11 -4.90 -8.93
CA SER A 224 -12.72 -4.41 -9.04
C SER A 224 -11.74 -5.46 -9.56
N GLY A 225 -12.24 -6.64 -9.93
CA GLY A 225 -11.44 -7.75 -10.46
C GLY A 225 -10.99 -7.55 -11.90
N THR A 226 -10.31 -8.55 -12.42
CA THR A 226 -9.64 -8.67 -13.70
C THR A 226 -10.35 -7.98 -14.87
N ARG A 227 -9.58 -7.31 -15.75
CA ARG A 227 -9.99 -7.11 -17.15
C ARG A 227 -10.20 -8.51 -17.74
N THR A 228 -11.45 -8.96 -17.83
CA THR A 228 -11.78 -10.12 -18.66
C THR A 228 -11.57 -9.69 -20.11
N THR A 229 -10.40 -9.98 -20.66
CA THR A 229 -10.26 -10.03 -22.11
C THR A 229 -11.19 -11.16 -22.56
N PRO A 230 -12.21 -10.89 -23.41
CA PRO A 230 -13.02 -11.98 -23.92
C PRO A 230 -12.08 -12.98 -24.58
N PRO A 231 -12.27 -14.31 -24.42
CA PRO A 231 -11.45 -15.28 -25.10
C PRO A 231 -11.45 -14.96 -26.59
N ALA A 232 -10.25 -14.84 -27.18
CA ALA A 232 -10.07 -14.67 -28.60
C ALA A 232 -10.73 -15.86 -29.29
N GLY A 233 -11.96 -15.71 -29.75
CA GLY A 233 -12.74 -16.79 -30.36
C GLY A 233 -14.24 -16.77 -30.07
N ALA A 234 -14.76 -15.86 -29.24
CA ALA A 234 -16.19 -15.62 -29.17
C ALA A 234 -16.64 -14.88 -30.45
N ALA A 235 -16.74 -15.64 -31.54
CA ALA A 235 -17.36 -15.16 -32.77
C ALA A 235 -18.77 -14.66 -32.48
N ARG A 236 -19.04 -13.42 -32.86
CA ARG A 236 -20.41 -12.88 -32.92
C ARG A 236 -21.27 -13.88 -33.69
N PRO A 237 -22.43 -14.27 -33.16
CA PRO A 237 -23.37 -15.02 -34.01
C PRO A 237 -23.75 -14.10 -35.16
N ASP A 238 -23.44 -14.56 -36.37
CA ASP A 238 -23.81 -13.94 -37.62
C ASP A 238 -25.35 -13.90 -37.74
N HIS A 239 -25.95 -12.77 -37.45
CA HIS A 239 -27.33 -12.51 -37.81
C HIS A 239 -27.42 -12.16 -39.30
N ARG A 240 -27.06 -13.15 -40.14
CA ARG A 240 -27.47 -13.16 -41.55
C ARG A 240 -28.16 -14.49 -41.82
N ALA A 241 -29.47 -14.43 -41.82
CA ALA A 241 -30.32 -15.17 -42.72
C ALA A 241 -31.79 -14.92 -42.38
N SER A 242 -32.40 -14.22 -43.22
CA SER A 242 -33.68 -14.70 -43.73
C SER A 242 -34.06 -13.95 -44.99
N PRO A 243 -34.49 -14.69 -46.01
CA PRO A 243 -35.11 -14.10 -47.19
C PRO A 243 -36.51 -13.59 -46.85
#